data_6e269bd990efcdfcbdf0656945f8f75c
#
_entry.id   6e269bd990efcdfcbdf0656945f8f75c
#
_cell.length_a   1.000
_cell.length_b   1.000
_cell.length_c   1.000
_cell.angle_alpha   90.00
_cell.angle_beta   90.00
_cell.angle_gamma   90.00
#
_symmetry.space_group_name_H-M   'P 1'
#
loop_
_entity.id
_entity.type
_entity.pdbx_description
1 polymer ?
#
loop_
_entity_poly.entity_id
_entity_poly.type
_entity_poly.pdbx_seq_one_letter_code
_entity_poly.pdbx_strand_id
1 'polypeptide(L)'
;MGYFVSLLLLAACTSVPDKMKQVENPATSQPDSNVPKKSMASLASILSKREVPVLCYHHIRNVSASQSESMKSYSVTPAAFAEQMKALYDSGYQTILPDQLYEYLVHDAPLPAKPVMLTFDDTDEEQYSLGFKEMNKYGFKGVYFIMTIAINRPRYMSKEQIKNLADSGQVIAGHTWDHHMVTKYTGADWDTQLVKPQAQLQAITGKPVVYFAYPFGLWNKAAIPEIKSRGYKLAFILSTKRDSTEPLYTVRRMIVPGQWSTNGMMKAMRTTFNKK
;
A
#
# COMPACT_ATOMS: atom_id res chain seq x y z
N MET A 1 60.25 -55.52 15.01
CA MET A 1 61.34 -55.77 14.02
C MET A 1 60.98 -55.05 12.77
N GLY A 2 61.58 -54.04 12.49
CA GLY A 2 62.74 -53.54 11.79
C GLY A 2 62.23 -52.41 10.94
N TYR A 3 62.77 -51.44 10.92
CA TYR A 3 63.92 -50.60 10.61
C TYR A 3 63.52 -49.35 9.83
N PHE A 4 63.98 -48.23 10.34
CA PHE A 4 64.13 -46.89 9.78
C PHE A 4 64.79 -46.87 8.38
N VAL A 5 64.40 -45.89 7.55
CA VAL A 5 65.38 -45.13 6.75
C VAL A 5 64.84 -43.70 6.62
N SER A 6 65.57 -42.72 7.20
CA SER A 6 65.50 -41.30 6.94
C SER A 6 66.19 -40.96 5.63
N LEU A 7 65.63 -40.10 4.84
CA LEU A 7 66.36 -39.40 3.78
C LEU A 7 66.10 -37.89 3.86
N LEU A 8 67.13 -37.17 4.30
CA LEU A 8 67.23 -35.72 4.20
C LEU A 8 67.54 -35.32 2.75
N LEU A 9 66.80 -34.39 2.20
CA LEU A 9 67.18 -33.66 1.00
C LEU A 9 67.05 -32.16 1.27
N LEU A 10 68.21 -31.48 1.24
CA LEU A 10 68.34 -30.02 1.24
C LEU A 10 67.80 -29.47 -0.09
N ALA A 11 66.99 -28.46 -0.03
CA ALA A 11 66.63 -27.67 -1.19
C ALA A 11 66.98 -26.20 -0.98
N ALA A 12 67.67 -25.68 -1.94
CA ALA A 12 68.25 -24.37 -2.00
C ALA A 12 67.17 -23.28 -2.13
N CYS A 13 67.35 -22.16 -1.42
CA CYS A 13 66.64 -20.91 -1.59
C CYS A 13 67.01 -20.25 -2.92
N THR A 14 66.01 -20.00 -3.77
CA THR A 14 66.10 -18.98 -4.80
C THR A 14 65.02 -17.92 -4.57
N SER A 15 65.47 -16.73 -4.25
CA SER A 15 64.64 -15.53 -4.06
C SER A 15 64.13 -15.03 -5.41
N VAL A 16 62.79 -14.91 -5.54
CA VAL A 16 62.11 -14.19 -6.66
C VAL A 16 61.54 -12.89 -6.10
N PRO A 17 61.77 -11.75 -6.70
CA PRO A 17 61.26 -10.48 -6.18
C PRO A 17 59.73 -10.34 -6.43
N ASP A 18 59.02 -10.13 -5.36
CA ASP A 18 57.58 -9.89 -5.31
C ASP A 18 57.24 -8.49 -5.89
N LYS A 19 56.72 -8.45 -7.11
CA LYS A 19 56.08 -7.27 -7.67
C LYS A 19 54.64 -7.23 -7.19
N MET A 20 54.39 -6.57 -6.04
CA MET A 20 53.04 -6.23 -5.62
C MET A 20 52.41 -5.31 -6.68
N LYS A 21 51.48 -5.83 -7.46
CA LYS A 21 50.51 -5.05 -8.21
C LYS A 21 49.56 -4.41 -7.20
N GLN A 22 49.63 -3.09 -7.07
CA GLN A 22 48.58 -2.31 -6.38
C GLN A 22 47.29 -2.52 -7.18
N VAL A 23 46.31 -3.10 -6.52
CA VAL A 23 44.92 -3.14 -6.98
C VAL A 23 44.35 -1.75 -6.68
N GLU A 24 44.19 -0.92 -7.70
CA GLU A 24 43.42 0.32 -7.59
C GLU A 24 41.98 -0.01 -7.20
N ASN A 25 41.55 0.47 -6.03
CA ASN A 25 40.16 0.50 -5.65
C ASN A 25 39.36 1.31 -6.68
N PRO A 26 38.26 0.79 -7.23
CA PRO A 26 37.37 1.60 -8.03
C PRO A 26 36.82 2.72 -7.17
N ALA A 27 37.02 3.95 -7.62
CA ALA A 27 36.52 5.17 -7.00
C ALA A 27 35.03 5.00 -6.70
N THR A 28 34.67 5.17 -5.43
CA THR A 28 33.27 5.34 -4.99
C THR A 28 32.71 6.55 -5.71
N SER A 29 31.89 6.31 -6.74
CA SER A 29 31.11 7.36 -7.37
C SER A 29 30.16 7.93 -6.32
N GLN A 30 30.42 9.15 -5.89
CA GLN A 30 29.45 9.91 -5.10
C GLN A 30 28.15 10.01 -5.92
N PRO A 31 26.99 9.86 -5.30
CA PRO A 31 25.73 10.04 -6.01
C PRO A 31 25.65 11.49 -6.50
N ASP A 32 25.38 11.63 -7.80
CA ASP A 32 25.26 12.90 -8.49
C ASP A 32 24.21 13.78 -7.78
N SER A 33 24.66 14.84 -7.10
CA SER A 33 23.83 15.75 -6.31
C SER A 33 23.00 16.72 -7.17
N ASN A 34 22.93 16.52 -8.48
CA ASN A 34 22.29 17.40 -9.47
C ASN A 34 20.93 16.91 -9.99
N VAL A 35 20.23 16.03 -9.29
CA VAL A 35 18.82 15.80 -9.62
C VAL A 35 18.02 17.00 -9.07
N PRO A 36 17.39 17.83 -9.93
CA PRO A 36 16.61 18.97 -9.44
C PRO A 36 15.53 18.46 -8.49
N LYS A 37 15.59 18.90 -7.23
CA LYS A 37 14.51 18.64 -6.27
C LYS A 37 13.23 19.19 -6.88
N LYS A 38 12.30 18.30 -7.29
CA LYS A 38 10.97 18.72 -7.73
C LYS A 38 10.37 19.63 -6.64
N SER A 39 9.96 20.84 -7.01
CA SER A 39 9.28 21.74 -6.07
C SER A 39 7.97 21.09 -5.62
N MET A 40 7.69 21.19 -4.35
CA MET A 40 6.39 20.71 -3.81
C MET A 40 5.30 21.74 -4.14
N ALA A 41 4.15 21.26 -4.59
CA ALA A 41 2.96 22.10 -4.79
C ALA A 41 2.53 22.77 -3.49
N SER A 42 2.05 24.00 -3.58
CA SER A 42 1.46 24.70 -2.44
C SER A 42 0.18 24.00 -1.95
N LEU A 43 -0.19 24.23 -0.71
CA LEU A 43 -1.45 23.71 -0.15
C LEU A 43 -2.66 24.12 -1.00
N ALA A 44 -2.71 25.36 -1.47
CA ALA A 44 -3.77 25.86 -2.36
C ALA A 44 -3.80 25.09 -3.69
N SER A 45 -2.64 24.80 -4.28
CA SER A 45 -2.53 23.98 -5.48
C SER A 45 -3.05 22.56 -5.25
N ILE A 46 -2.64 21.91 -4.16
CA ILE A 46 -3.12 20.54 -3.81
C ILE A 46 -4.66 20.53 -3.65
N LEU A 47 -5.23 21.53 -3.00
CA LEU A 47 -6.67 21.62 -2.76
C LEU A 47 -7.48 21.93 -4.02
N SER A 48 -6.90 22.64 -4.98
CA SER A 48 -7.56 22.97 -6.25
C SER A 48 -7.60 21.83 -7.25
N LYS A 49 -6.77 20.80 -7.06
CA LYS A 49 -6.71 19.65 -7.95
C LYS A 49 -7.99 18.82 -7.90
N ARG A 50 -8.39 18.30 -9.05
CA ARG A 50 -9.50 17.36 -9.16
C ARG A 50 -9.24 16.15 -8.28
N GLU A 51 -10.21 15.77 -7.46
CA GLU A 51 -10.12 14.55 -6.67
C GLU A 51 -10.21 13.33 -7.57
N VAL A 52 -9.35 12.36 -7.32
CA VAL A 52 -9.43 11.03 -7.94
C VAL A 52 -10.48 10.20 -7.21
N PRO A 53 -11.38 9.50 -7.91
CA PRO A 53 -12.24 8.52 -7.26
C PRO A 53 -11.43 7.43 -6.57
N VAL A 54 -11.63 7.27 -5.27
CA VAL A 54 -11.03 6.20 -4.46
C VAL A 54 -12.15 5.35 -3.89
N LEU A 55 -12.28 4.12 -4.40
CA LEU A 55 -13.32 3.17 -3.98
C LEU A 55 -12.79 2.30 -2.85
N CYS A 56 -13.61 2.12 -1.82
CA CYS A 56 -13.28 1.32 -0.64
C CYS A 56 -14.19 0.10 -0.57
N TYR A 57 -13.59 -1.07 -0.69
CA TYR A 57 -14.21 -2.39 -0.52
C TYR A 57 -13.77 -3.01 0.81
N HIS A 58 -14.61 -3.85 1.40
CA HIS A 58 -14.28 -4.65 2.58
C HIS A 58 -14.44 -6.13 2.23
N HIS A 59 -15.67 -6.66 2.29
CA HIS A 59 -15.92 -8.07 2.00
C HIS A 59 -16.36 -8.29 0.55
N ILE A 60 -15.86 -9.37 -0.07
CA ILE A 60 -16.30 -9.85 -1.39
C ILE A 60 -16.95 -11.21 -1.20
N ARG A 61 -18.18 -11.23 -0.70
CA ARG A 61 -18.88 -12.47 -0.33
C ARG A 61 -20.39 -12.36 -0.48
N ASN A 62 -21.03 -13.52 -0.61
CA ASN A 62 -22.48 -13.59 -0.51
C ASN A 62 -22.91 -13.39 0.94
N VAL A 63 -24.01 -12.69 1.14
CA VAL A 63 -24.64 -12.48 2.45
C VAL A 63 -26.04 -13.05 2.45
N SER A 64 -26.43 -13.65 3.58
CA SER A 64 -27.81 -14.17 3.76
C SER A 64 -28.77 -13.05 4.17
N ALA A 65 -30.07 -13.27 3.97
CA ALA A 65 -31.09 -12.32 4.41
C ALA A 65 -31.06 -12.06 5.92
N SER A 66 -30.63 -13.05 6.71
CA SER A 66 -30.56 -12.98 8.18
C SER A 66 -29.36 -12.20 8.73
N GLN A 67 -28.38 -11.82 7.88
CA GLN A 67 -27.23 -11.03 8.33
C GLN A 67 -27.63 -9.57 8.60
N SER A 68 -26.86 -8.90 9.48
CA SER A 68 -27.10 -7.51 9.84
C SER A 68 -27.00 -6.57 8.62
N GLU A 69 -27.69 -5.45 8.68
CA GLU A 69 -27.60 -4.42 7.62
C GLU A 69 -26.16 -3.89 7.46
N SER A 70 -25.41 -3.80 8.52
CA SER A 70 -23.99 -3.45 8.46
C SER A 70 -23.21 -4.49 7.63
N MET A 71 -23.36 -5.79 7.90
CA MET A 71 -22.71 -6.84 7.11
C MET A 71 -23.10 -6.77 5.63
N LYS A 72 -24.39 -6.57 5.33
CA LYS A 72 -24.88 -6.39 3.95
C LYS A 72 -24.26 -5.16 3.26
N SER A 73 -24.13 -4.05 4.02
CA SER A 73 -23.55 -2.82 3.49
C SER A 73 -22.05 -2.94 3.19
N TYR A 74 -21.31 -3.72 3.99
CA TYR A 74 -19.86 -3.90 3.77
C TYR A 74 -19.51 -5.09 2.87
N SER A 75 -20.50 -5.84 2.36
CA SER A 75 -20.26 -7.04 1.57
C SER A 75 -20.80 -6.89 0.14
N VAL A 76 -19.91 -6.78 -0.81
CA VAL A 76 -20.23 -6.85 -2.24
C VAL A 76 -20.18 -8.31 -2.66
N THR A 77 -21.22 -8.81 -3.38
CA THR A 77 -21.18 -10.19 -3.86
C THR A 77 -20.10 -10.38 -4.92
N PRO A 78 -19.51 -11.59 -5.08
CA PRO A 78 -18.52 -11.84 -6.13
C PRO A 78 -19.04 -11.49 -7.54
N ALA A 79 -20.29 -11.76 -7.82
CA ALA A 79 -20.91 -11.40 -9.11
C ALA A 79 -21.00 -9.88 -9.31
N ALA A 80 -21.49 -9.16 -8.30
CA ALA A 80 -21.55 -7.69 -8.35
C ALA A 80 -20.16 -7.05 -8.45
N PHE A 81 -19.17 -7.59 -7.73
CA PHE A 81 -17.79 -7.12 -7.85
C PHE A 81 -17.25 -7.31 -9.28
N ALA A 82 -17.49 -8.47 -9.90
CA ALA A 82 -17.07 -8.74 -11.26
C ALA A 82 -17.76 -7.79 -12.27
N GLU A 83 -19.06 -7.53 -12.12
CA GLU A 83 -19.77 -6.55 -12.92
C GLU A 83 -19.22 -5.13 -12.77
N GLN A 84 -18.87 -4.73 -11.53
CA GLN A 84 -18.30 -3.42 -11.24
C GLN A 84 -16.91 -3.26 -11.87
N MET A 85 -16.04 -4.28 -11.79
CA MET A 85 -14.73 -4.25 -12.45
C MET A 85 -14.87 -4.16 -13.98
N LYS A 86 -15.76 -4.96 -14.55
CA LYS A 86 -16.07 -4.90 -15.98
C LYS A 86 -16.59 -3.52 -16.40
N ALA A 87 -17.51 -2.93 -15.63
CA ALA A 87 -18.07 -1.61 -15.94
C ALA A 87 -17.02 -0.49 -15.88
N LEU A 88 -16.09 -0.55 -14.93
CA LEU A 88 -14.95 0.37 -14.85
C LEU A 88 -14.07 0.23 -16.10
N TYR A 89 -13.72 -1.01 -16.49
CA TYR A 89 -12.91 -1.29 -17.66
C TYR A 89 -13.57 -0.81 -18.95
N ASP A 90 -14.82 -1.20 -19.19
CA ASP A 90 -15.59 -0.84 -20.40
C ASP A 90 -15.79 0.69 -20.50
N SER A 91 -15.84 1.38 -19.35
CA SER A 91 -15.92 2.84 -19.31
C SER A 91 -14.56 3.54 -19.50
N GLY A 92 -13.47 2.78 -19.68
CA GLY A 92 -12.12 3.30 -19.91
C GLY A 92 -11.45 3.85 -18.65
N TYR A 93 -11.87 3.42 -17.45
CA TYR A 93 -11.14 3.77 -16.21
C TYR A 93 -9.82 2.99 -16.14
N GLN A 94 -8.81 3.65 -15.62
CA GLN A 94 -7.48 3.10 -15.40
C GLN A 94 -7.15 3.22 -13.92
N THR A 95 -6.71 2.10 -13.32
CA THR A 95 -6.34 2.12 -11.90
C THR A 95 -5.03 2.87 -11.72
N ILE A 96 -4.98 3.67 -10.65
CA ILE A 96 -3.76 4.31 -10.16
C ILE A 96 -3.44 3.84 -8.75
N LEU A 97 -2.18 3.92 -8.37
CA LEU A 97 -1.67 3.58 -7.05
C LEU A 97 -1.34 4.85 -6.24
N PRO A 98 -1.18 4.75 -4.92
CA PRO A 98 -0.94 5.90 -4.06
C PRO A 98 0.30 6.73 -4.42
N ASP A 99 1.37 6.11 -4.95
CA ASP A 99 2.54 6.86 -5.42
C ASP A 99 2.16 7.80 -6.57
N GLN A 100 1.35 7.34 -7.52
CA GLN A 100 0.88 8.17 -8.63
C GLN A 100 -0.03 9.29 -8.14
N LEU A 101 -0.89 9.01 -7.15
CA LEU A 101 -1.72 10.04 -6.53
C LEU A 101 -0.86 11.07 -5.78
N TYR A 102 0.17 10.63 -5.06
CA TYR A 102 1.11 11.52 -4.37
C TYR A 102 1.86 12.41 -5.36
N GLU A 103 2.43 11.84 -6.42
CA GLU A 103 3.12 12.59 -7.46
C GLU A 103 2.19 13.60 -8.16
N TYR A 104 0.94 13.22 -8.43
CA TYR A 104 -0.05 14.13 -8.96
C TYR A 104 -0.35 15.29 -8.00
N LEU A 105 -0.58 15.00 -6.72
CA LEU A 105 -0.95 16.02 -5.74
C LEU A 105 0.21 16.96 -5.42
N VAL A 106 1.42 16.42 -5.29
CA VAL A 106 2.58 17.16 -4.75
C VAL A 106 3.51 17.69 -5.83
N HIS A 107 3.60 17.00 -6.99
CA HIS A 107 4.58 17.31 -8.02
C HIS A 107 3.98 17.57 -9.41
N ASP A 108 2.65 17.76 -9.49
CA ASP A 108 1.93 18.03 -10.73
C ASP A 108 2.11 16.96 -11.83
N ALA A 109 2.42 15.72 -11.44
CA ALA A 109 2.54 14.62 -12.38
C ALA A 109 1.19 14.32 -13.06
N PRO A 110 1.18 14.00 -14.36
CA PRO A 110 -0.05 13.67 -15.05
C PRO A 110 -0.65 12.33 -14.57
N LEU A 111 -1.97 12.24 -14.62
CA LEU A 111 -2.71 11.01 -14.41
C LEU A 111 -3.37 10.55 -15.71
N PRO A 112 -3.77 9.28 -15.82
CA PRO A 112 -4.63 8.82 -16.91
C PRO A 112 -5.90 9.67 -17.04
N ALA A 113 -6.55 9.65 -18.21
CA ALA A 113 -7.73 10.48 -18.48
C ALA A 113 -8.90 10.17 -17.51
N LYS A 114 -9.06 8.90 -17.14
CA LYS A 114 -10.09 8.43 -16.20
C LYS A 114 -9.45 7.61 -15.07
N PRO A 115 -8.76 8.28 -14.12
CA PRO A 115 -8.11 7.57 -13.02
C PRO A 115 -9.14 7.09 -12.01
N VAL A 116 -8.89 5.92 -11.41
CA VAL A 116 -9.62 5.39 -10.26
C VAL A 116 -8.64 4.64 -9.35
N MET A 117 -8.82 4.71 -8.04
CA MET A 117 -8.07 3.89 -7.09
C MET A 117 -9.00 2.88 -6.44
N LEU A 118 -8.61 1.62 -6.44
CA LEU A 118 -9.34 0.52 -5.79
C LEU A 118 -8.64 0.19 -4.49
N THR A 119 -9.36 0.22 -3.38
CA THR A 119 -8.80 -0.04 -2.05
C THR A 119 -9.61 -1.09 -1.31
N PHE A 120 -8.91 -1.89 -0.49
CA PHE A 120 -9.47 -3.00 0.27
C PHE A 120 -9.02 -2.89 1.72
N ASP A 121 -9.96 -2.91 2.66
CA ASP A 121 -9.69 -2.81 4.09
C ASP A 121 -9.88 -4.17 4.79
N ASP A 122 -9.35 -4.32 6.01
CA ASP A 122 -9.59 -5.40 6.98
C ASP A 122 -8.95 -6.76 6.70
N THR A 123 -8.20 -6.94 5.60
CA THR A 123 -7.36 -8.14 5.38
C THR A 123 -8.13 -9.42 5.03
N ASP A 124 -9.41 -9.37 4.67
CA ASP A 124 -10.20 -10.56 4.35
C ASP A 124 -9.61 -11.38 3.20
N GLU A 125 -9.65 -12.71 3.32
CA GLU A 125 -9.02 -13.64 2.36
C GLU A 125 -9.65 -13.55 0.96
N GLU A 126 -10.95 -13.33 0.88
CA GLU A 126 -11.65 -13.19 -0.41
C GLU A 126 -11.20 -11.95 -1.22
N GLN A 127 -10.57 -10.97 -0.61
CA GLN A 127 -9.94 -9.86 -1.34
C GLN A 127 -8.78 -10.36 -2.22
N TYR A 128 -8.09 -11.43 -1.77
CA TYR A 128 -7.06 -12.11 -2.54
C TYR A 128 -7.66 -13.14 -3.50
N SER A 129 -8.43 -14.10 -2.98
CA SER A 129 -8.90 -15.25 -3.76
C SER A 129 -9.94 -14.90 -4.83
N LEU A 130 -10.71 -13.83 -4.61
CA LEU A 130 -11.74 -13.34 -5.53
C LEU A 130 -11.38 -11.97 -6.10
N GLY A 131 -11.17 -10.98 -5.24
CA GLY A 131 -10.96 -9.58 -5.64
C GLY A 131 -9.75 -9.39 -6.54
N PHE A 132 -8.57 -9.81 -6.10
CA PHE A 132 -7.34 -9.71 -6.88
C PHE A 132 -7.42 -10.46 -8.21
N LYS A 133 -7.97 -11.69 -8.20
CA LYS A 133 -8.10 -12.48 -9.42
C LYS A 133 -9.02 -11.81 -10.43
N GLU A 134 -10.13 -11.23 -9.97
CA GLU A 134 -11.05 -10.52 -10.85
C GLU A 134 -10.43 -9.27 -11.46
N MET A 135 -9.81 -8.42 -10.61
CA MET A 135 -9.10 -7.21 -11.07
C MET A 135 -8.01 -7.51 -12.09
N ASN A 136 -7.29 -8.61 -11.89
CA ASN A 136 -6.17 -8.99 -12.75
C ASN A 136 -6.60 -9.31 -14.20
N LYS A 137 -7.85 -9.70 -14.43
CA LYS A 137 -8.43 -9.90 -15.80
C LYS A 137 -8.39 -8.62 -16.63
N TYR A 138 -8.45 -7.46 -15.97
CA TYR A 138 -8.46 -6.14 -16.59
C TYR A 138 -7.14 -5.39 -16.45
N GLY A 139 -6.11 -6.03 -15.89
CA GLY A 139 -4.84 -5.38 -15.57
C GLY A 139 -4.93 -4.35 -14.44
N PHE A 140 -6.01 -4.36 -13.68
CA PHE A 140 -6.22 -3.42 -12.57
C PHE A 140 -5.31 -3.73 -11.39
N LYS A 141 -4.87 -2.67 -10.73
CA LYS A 141 -4.08 -2.71 -9.49
C LYS A 141 -4.86 -2.07 -8.35
N GLY A 142 -4.61 -2.56 -7.14
CA GLY A 142 -5.29 -2.08 -5.93
C GLY A 142 -4.35 -1.84 -4.76
N VAL A 143 -4.91 -1.28 -3.71
CA VAL A 143 -4.26 -1.00 -2.43
C VAL A 143 -4.94 -1.83 -1.35
N TYR A 144 -4.18 -2.57 -0.57
CA TYR A 144 -4.67 -3.42 0.50
C TYR A 144 -4.21 -2.85 1.83
N PHE A 145 -5.15 -2.34 2.61
CA PHE A 145 -4.92 -1.81 3.95
C PHE A 145 -5.03 -2.94 4.97
N ILE A 146 -3.89 -3.37 5.47
CA ILE A 146 -3.75 -4.60 6.24
C ILE A 146 -3.80 -4.33 7.74
N MET A 147 -4.74 -4.96 8.41
CA MET A 147 -4.82 -5.10 9.86
C MET A 147 -3.96 -6.30 10.28
N THR A 148 -2.82 -6.05 10.94
CA THR A 148 -1.79 -7.10 11.06
C THR A 148 -2.09 -8.20 12.08
N ILE A 149 -2.97 -7.97 13.05
CA ILE A 149 -3.44 -9.02 13.97
C ILE A 149 -4.20 -10.15 13.24
N ALA A 150 -4.78 -9.84 12.08
CA ALA A 150 -5.57 -10.78 11.30
C ALA A 150 -4.72 -11.76 10.48
N ILE A 151 -3.47 -11.42 10.18
CA ILE A 151 -2.61 -12.21 9.29
C ILE A 151 -2.49 -13.67 9.77
N ASN A 152 -2.66 -14.62 8.86
CA ASN A 152 -2.67 -16.07 9.09
C ASN A 152 -3.83 -16.59 9.97
N ARG A 153 -4.81 -15.77 10.31
CA ARG A 153 -6.01 -16.25 11.00
C ARG A 153 -7.04 -16.80 9.99
N PRO A 154 -7.93 -17.71 10.40
CA PRO A 154 -9.00 -18.21 9.53
C PRO A 154 -9.80 -17.04 8.92
N ARG A 155 -10.10 -17.11 7.63
CA ARG A 155 -10.80 -16.10 6.81
C ARG A 155 -10.01 -14.84 6.51
N TYR A 156 -8.77 -14.74 6.94
CA TYR A 156 -7.89 -13.60 6.63
C TYR A 156 -6.71 -14.05 5.77
N MET A 157 -6.10 -13.10 5.07
CA MET A 157 -4.95 -13.36 4.21
C MET A 157 -3.76 -13.91 5.00
N SER A 158 -3.05 -14.86 4.40
CA SER A 158 -1.77 -15.34 4.88
C SER A 158 -0.63 -14.36 4.52
N LYS A 159 0.52 -14.53 5.17
CA LYS A 159 1.75 -13.79 4.81
C LYS A 159 2.13 -14.01 3.34
N GLU A 160 1.99 -15.24 2.85
CA GLU A 160 2.30 -15.62 1.48
C GLU A 160 1.37 -14.92 0.49
N GLN A 161 0.08 -14.81 0.80
CA GLN A 161 -0.90 -14.09 -0.02
C GLN A 161 -0.59 -12.59 -0.08
N ILE A 162 -0.26 -11.98 1.07
CA ILE A 162 0.14 -10.56 1.15
C ILE A 162 1.43 -10.33 0.35
N LYS A 163 2.42 -11.22 0.48
CA LYS A 163 3.64 -11.15 -0.31
C LYS A 163 3.36 -11.27 -1.81
N ASN A 164 2.51 -12.21 -2.21
CA ASN A 164 2.12 -12.40 -3.60
C ASN A 164 1.43 -11.17 -4.20
N LEU A 165 0.53 -10.51 -3.44
CA LEU A 165 -0.06 -9.24 -3.84
C LEU A 165 1.02 -8.19 -4.09
N ALA A 166 1.97 -8.03 -3.16
CA ALA A 166 3.07 -7.07 -3.29
C ALA A 166 3.96 -7.36 -4.50
N ASP A 167 4.31 -8.63 -4.74
CA ASP A 167 5.13 -9.06 -5.87
C ASP A 167 4.39 -8.87 -7.21
N SER A 168 3.06 -8.98 -7.20
CA SER A 168 2.19 -8.74 -8.36
C SER A 168 1.94 -7.26 -8.64
N GLY A 169 2.60 -6.35 -7.92
CA GLY A 169 2.48 -4.90 -8.13
C GLY A 169 1.26 -4.25 -7.47
N GLN A 170 0.60 -4.95 -6.55
CA GLN A 170 -0.38 -4.32 -5.66
C GLN A 170 0.36 -3.55 -4.55
N VAL A 171 -0.28 -2.55 -3.95
CA VAL A 171 0.28 -1.83 -2.80
C VAL A 171 -0.25 -2.41 -1.51
N ILE A 172 0.66 -2.77 -0.61
CA ILE A 172 0.36 -3.15 0.76
C ILE A 172 0.54 -1.92 1.66
N ALA A 173 -0.46 -1.61 2.45
CA ALA A 173 -0.53 -0.41 3.26
C ALA A 173 -1.01 -0.73 4.68
N GLY A 174 -0.80 0.19 5.61
CA GLY A 174 -1.13 -0.01 7.03
C GLY A 174 -2.60 0.26 7.35
N HIS A 175 -3.18 -0.60 8.21
CA HIS A 175 -4.52 -0.42 8.78
C HIS A 175 -4.53 -0.75 10.27
N THR A 176 -3.47 -0.34 10.97
CA THR A 176 -3.22 -0.62 12.38
C THR A 176 -2.93 -2.09 12.71
N TRP A 177 -2.73 -2.38 14.00
CA TRP A 177 -2.57 -3.74 14.48
C TRP A 177 -3.92 -4.47 14.56
N ASP A 178 -4.90 -3.89 15.27
CA ASP A 178 -6.17 -4.54 15.64
C ASP A 178 -7.43 -3.73 15.30
N HIS A 179 -7.34 -2.77 14.38
CA HIS A 179 -8.44 -1.90 13.96
C HIS A 179 -8.91 -0.92 15.06
N HIS A 180 -8.06 -0.60 16.05
CA HIS A 180 -8.41 0.35 17.09
C HIS A 180 -8.49 1.79 16.54
N MET A 181 -9.46 2.57 17.05
CA MET A 181 -9.67 3.96 16.59
C MET A 181 -8.45 4.84 16.90
N VAL A 182 -7.84 5.42 15.88
CA VAL A 182 -6.65 6.31 15.99
C VAL A 182 -6.93 7.50 16.91
N THR A 183 -8.17 7.97 16.97
CA THR A 183 -8.59 9.08 17.84
C THR A 183 -8.52 8.77 19.34
N LYS A 184 -8.25 7.52 19.70
CA LYS A 184 -8.13 7.05 21.10
C LYS A 184 -6.70 6.74 21.51
N TYR A 185 -5.71 6.85 20.61
CA TYR A 185 -4.33 6.49 20.90
C TYR A 185 -3.66 7.44 21.86
N THR A 186 -2.89 6.89 22.77
CA THR A 186 -2.04 7.60 23.74
C THR A 186 -0.72 6.86 23.90
N GLY A 187 0.34 7.56 24.23
CA GLY A 187 1.61 6.96 24.60
C GLY A 187 2.08 5.81 23.70
N ALA A 188 2.16 4.61 24.27
CA ALA A 188 2.65 3.40 23.60
C ALA A 188 1.70 2.85 22.50
N ASP A 189 0.46 3.32 22.42
CA ASP A 189 -0.47 2.89 21.38
C ASP A 189 0.08 3.18 19.99
N TRP A 190 0.74 4.32 19.80
CA TRP A 190 1.34 4.69 18.53
C TRP A 190 2.34 3.65 18.01
N ASP A 191 3.17 3.10 18.87
CA ASP A 191 4.11 2.06 18.50
C ASP A 191 3.42 0.74 18.22
N THR A 192 2.46 0.36 19.07
CA THR A 192 1.72 -0.89 18.93
C THR A 192 0.86 -0.90 17.68
N GLN A 193 0.20 0.22 17.38
CA GLN A 193 -0.80 0.30 16.33
C GLN A 193 -0.23 0.72 14.96
N LEU A 194 0.93 1.38 14.91
CA LEU A 194 1.52 1.86 13.68
C LEU A 194 2.91 1.31 13.40
N VAL A 195 3.86 1.46 14.35
CA VAL A 195 5.27 1.12 14.10
C VAL A 195 5.46 -0.39 13.93
N LYS A 196 4.94 -1.19 14.86
CA LYS A 196 5.04 -2.66 14.78
C LYS A 196 4.34 -3.24 13.55
N PRO A 197 3.08 -2.86 13.21
CA PRO A 197 2.44 -3.27 11.96
C PRO A 197 3.21 -2.86 10.71
N GLN A 198 3.71 -1.64 10.65
CA GLN A 198 4.49 -1.15 9.52
C GLN A 198 5.75 -2.01 9.31
N ALA A 199 6.52 -2.25 10.37
CA ALA A 199 7.72 -3.10 10.32
C ALA A 199 7.38 -4.54 9.91
N GLN A 200 6.29 -5.11 10.43
CA GLN A 200 5.82 -6.45 10.08
C GLN A 200 5.48 -6.55 8.59
N LEU A 201 4.74 -5.60 8.04
CA LEU A 201 4.36 -5.59 6.63
C LEU A 201 5.58 -5.36 5.73
N GLN A 202 6.52 -4.50 6.12
CA GLN A 202 7.79 -4.31 5.40
C GLN A 202 8.61 -5.61 5.38
N ALA A 203 8.66 -6.35 6.49
CA ALA A 203 9.35 -7.64 6.55
C ALA A 203 8.70 -8.72 5.65
N ILE A 204 7.37 -8.71 5.52
CA ILE A 204 6.64 -9.64 4.64
C ILE A 204 6.85 -9.30 3.17
N THR A 205 6.80 -8.03 2.81
CA THR A 205 6.74 -7.58 1.41
C THR A 205 8.10 -7.24 0.82
N GLY A 206 9.08 -6.94 1.66
CA GLY A 206 10.37 -6.36 1.25
C GLY A 206 10.25 -4.93 0.72
N LYS A 207 9.11 -4.25 0.90
CA LYS A 207 8.83 -2.91 0.36
C LYS A 207 8.46 -1.94 1.47
N PRO A 208 8.74 -0.64 1.33
CA PRO A 208 8.30 0.38 2.27
C PRO A 208 6.77 0.43 2.38
N VAL A 209 6.26 0.53 3.61
CA VAL A 209 4.83 0.72 3.89
C VAL A 209 4.63 2.17 4.31
N VAL A 210 4.21 3.01 3.37
CA VAL A 210 4.16 4.47 3.53
C VAL A 210 2.77 5.07 3.29
N TYR A 211 1.75 4.22 3.25
CA TYR A 211 0.35 4.60 3.10
C TYR A 211 -0.48 3.99 4.22
N PHE A 212 -1.51 4.70 4.64
CA PHE A 212 -2.29 4.35 5.82
C PHE A 212 -3.78 4.61 5.59
N ALA A 213 -4.66 3.73 6.07
CA ALA A 213 -6.08 4.03 6.20
C ALA A 213 -6.48 4.06 7.67
N TYR A 214 -7.22 5.09 8.05
CA TYR A 214 -7.75 5.21 9.41
C TYR A 214 -8.88 4.20 9.63
N PRO A 215 -8.83 3.36 10.68
CA PRO A 215 -9.97 2.54 11.07
C PRO A 215 -11.26 3.35 11.17
N PHE A 216 -12.35 2.85 10.61
CA PHE A 216 -13.65 3.52 10.52
C PHE A 216 -13.62 4.86 9.76
N GLY A 217 -12.49 5.23 9.13
CA GLY A 217 -12.26 6.56 8.57
C GLY A 217 -12.12 7.67 9.63
N LEU A 218 -12.02 7.31 10.91
CA LEU A 218 -11.99 8.25 12.02
C LEU A 218 -10.58 8.77 12.29
N TRP A 219 -10.44 10.07 12.25
CA TRP A 219 -9.19 10.78 12.47
C TRP A 219 -9.40 12.05 13.30
N ASN A 220 -8.34 12.62 13.82
CA ASN A 220 -8.34 13.96 14.41
C ASN A 220 -7.01 14.68 14.10
N LYS A 221 -6.96 15.98 14.35
CA LYS A 221 -5.77 16.79 14.07
C LYS A 221 -4.55 16.33 14.90
N ALA A 222 -4.75 15.79 16.08
CA ALA A 222 -3.67 15.32 16.96
C ALA A 222 -2.99 14.05 16.40
N ALA A 223 -3.70 13.22 15.63
CA ALA A 223 -3.14 12.01 15.02
C ALA A 223 -2.21 12.32 13.83
N ILE A 224 -2.40 13.41 13.13
CA ILE A 224 -1.67 13.69 11.89
C ILE A 224 -0.16 13.84 12.09
N PRO A 225 0.36 14.61 13.09
CA PRO A 225 1.78 14.66 13.37
C PRO A 225 2.40 13.29 13.66
N GLU A 226 1.66 12.41 14.34
CA GLU A 226 2.10 11.06 14.67
C GLU A 226 2.20 10.17 13.41
N ILE A 227 1.24 10.29 12.50
CA ILE A 227 1.27 9.61 11.19
C ILE A 227 2.45 10.11 10.34
N LYS A 228 2.65 11.44 10.27
CA LYS A 228 3.75 12.08 9.53
C LYS A 228 5.12 11.65 10.04
N SER A 229 5.33 11.70 11.35
CA SER A 229 6.63 11.39 11.97
C SER A 229 7.06 9.92 11.74
N ARG A 230 6.10 9.03 11.46
CA ARG A 230 6.35 7.62 11.14
C ARG A 230 6.53 7.36 9.64
N GLY A 231 6.67 8.42 8.83
CA GLY A 231 7.02 8.32 7.43
C GLY A 231 5.87 7.98 6.47
N TYR A 232 4.62 8.03 6.93
CA TYR A 232 3.49 7.90 6.02
C TYR A 232 3.38 9.13 5.11
N LYS A 233 3.20 8.90 3.81
CA LYS A 233 3.08 9.95 2.77
C LYS A 233 1.64 10.37 2.53
N LEU A 234 0.70 9.40 2.55
CA LEU A 234 -0.73 9.63 2.42
C LEU A 234 -1.47 8.86 3.50
N ALA A 235 -2.57 9.47 4.00
CA ALA A 235 -3.51 8.75 4.84
C ALA A 235 -4.95 8.95 4.33
N PHE A 236 -5.73 7.88 4.43
CA PHE A 236 -7.03 7.75 3.79
C PHE A 236 -8.14 7.71 4.84
N ILE A 237 -9.14 8.58 4.66
CA ILE A 237 -10.38 8.62 5.44
C ILE A 237 -11.52 7.99 4.64
N LEU A 238 -12.73 7.97 5.18
CA LEU A 238 -13.94 7.65 4.45
C LEU A 238 -14.64 8.91 3.90
N SER A 239 -15.93 8.86 3.68
CA SER A 239 -16.70 9.81 2.84
C SER A 239 -16.81 11.25 3.35
N THR A 240 -16.17 11.62 4.46
CA THR A 240 -16.16 12.99 4.97
C THR A 240 -15.33 13.91 4.08
N LYS A 241 -15.53 15.21 4.18
CA LYS A 241 -14.77 16.18 3.42
C LYS A 241 -13.28 16.13 3.78
N ARG A 242 -12.41 16.21 2.78
CA ARG A 242 -10.96 16.34 2.96
C ARG A 242 -10.63 17.58 3.80
N ASP A 243 -9.70 17.48 4.72
CA ASP A 243 -9.25 18.60 5.54
C ASP A 243 -8.49 19.63 4.68
N SER A 244 -8.76 20.91 4.91
CA SER A 244 -8.16 21.99 4.13
C SER A 244 -6.73 22.33 4.54
N THR A 245 -6.27 21.88 5.69
CA THR A 245 -4.89 22.09 6.17
C THR A 245 -4.00 20.87 5.99
N GLU A 246 -4.62 19.68 5.95
CA GLU A 246 -3.91 18.39 5.88
C GLU A 246 -4.47 17.46 4.79
N PRO A 247 -4.54 17.94 3.53
CA PRO A 247 -5.23 17.21 2.46
C PRO A 247 -4.56 15.89 2.08
N LEU A 248 -3.25 15.73 2.31
CA LEU A 248 -2.53 14.47 2.03
C LEU A 248 -2.82 13.40 3.08
N TYR A 249 -3.22 13.82 4.29
CA TYR A 249 -3.50 12.92 5.41
C TYR A 249 -4.99 12.72 5.66
N THR A 250 -5.82 13.19 4.72
CA THR A 250 -7.28 13.06 4.74
C THR A 250 -7.85 12.80 3.35
N VAL A 251 -7.16 11.96 2.57
CA VAL A 251 -7.62 11.58 1.23
C VAL A 251 -8.94 10.83 1.35
N ARG A 252 -9.98 11.33 0.67
CA ARG A 252 -11.33 10.75 0.76
C ARG A 252 -11.44 9.45 0.00
N ARG A 253 -12.21 8.52 0.56
CA ARG A 253 -12.63 7.29 -0.08
C ARG A 253 -14.15 7.15 -0.04
N MET A 254 -14.71 6.46 -0.99
CA MET A 254 -16.13 6.12 -1.04
C MET A 254 -16.28 4.61 -0.79
N ILE A 255 -16.96 4.24 0.30
CA ILE A 255 -17.37 2.85 0.50
C ILE A 255 -18.30 2.46 -0.66
N VAL A 256 -18.13 1.26 -1.17
CA VAL A 256 -19.04 0.65 -2.14
C VAL A 256 -19.97 -0.29 -1.39
N PRO A 257 -21.21 0.13 -1.11
CA PRO A 257 -22.16 -0.72 -0.39
C PRO A 257 -22.61 -1.90 -1.23
N GLY A 258 -22.78 -3.06 -0.56
CA GLY A 258 -23.21 -4.28 -1.21
C GLY A 258 -24.60 -4.22 -1.86
N GLN A 259 -25.46 -3.31 -1.37
CA GLN A 259 -26.79 -3.11 -1.92
C GLN A 259 -26.82 -2.28 -3.22
N TRP A 260 -25.71 -1.66 -3.62
CA TRP A 260 -25.70 -0.84 -4.82
C TRP A 260 -25.62 -1.70 -6.08
N SER A 261 -26.43 -1.34 -7.06
CA SER A 261 -26.22 -1.82 -8.44
C SER A 261 -24.93 -1.21 -9.00
N THR A 262 -24.36 -1.86 -10.01
CA THR A 262 -23.18 -1.35 -10.73
C THR A 262 -23.41 0.07 -11.27
N ASN A 263 -24.58 0.36 -11.85
CA ASN A 263 -24.94 1.70 -12.31
C ASN A 263 -25.03 2.70 -11.14
N GLY A 264 -25.56 2.28 -9.99
CA GLY A 264 -25.61 3.07 -8.75
C GLY A 264 -24.21 3.45 -8.28
N MET A 265 -23.30 2.49 -8.21
CA MET A 265 -21.89 2.74 -7.87
C MET A 265 -21.24 3.73 -8.85
N MET A 266 -21.37 3.51 -10.15
CA MET A 266 -20.81 4.39 -11.19
C MET A 266 -21.35 5.81 -11.13
N LYS A 267 -22.65 5.98 -10.84
CA LYS A 267 -23.28 7.29 -10.64
C LYS A 267 -22.74 7.94 -9.37
N ALA A 268 -22.74 7.23 -8.24
CA ALA A 268 -22.27 7.75 -6.94
C ALA A 268 -20.79 8.16 -7.01
N MET A 269 -19.94 7.36 -7.63
CA MET A 269 -18.53 7.68 -7.85
C MET A 269 -18.38 9.03 -8.59
N ARG A 270 -19.08 9.22 -9.70
CA ARG A 270 -19.01 10.47 -10.46
C ARG A 270 -19.53 11.66 -9.67
N THR A 271 -20.63 11.51 -8.94
CA THR A 271 -21.21 12.64 -8.17
C THR A 271 -20.40 12.98 -6.94
N THR A 272 -19.76 12.00 -6.30
CA THR A 272 -18.94 12.20 -5.11
C THR A 272 -17.65 12.95 -5.40
N PHE A 273 -16.96 12.62 -6.50
CA PHE A 273 -15.61 13.14 -6.80
C PHE A 273 -15.58 14.22 -7.89
N ASN A 274 -16.70 14.56 -8.52
CA ASN A 274 -16.78 15.66 -9.49
C ASN A 274 -17.22 17.01 -8.87
N LYS A 275 -17.37 17.09 -7.55
CA LYS A 275 -17.62 18.38 -6.89
C LYS A 275 -16.33 19.21 -6.95
N LYS A 276 -16.42 20.35 -7.64
CA LYS A 276 -15.41 21.42 -7.60
C LYS A 276 -15.40 22.06 -6.22
#